data_b2f71ad3b7042af1dc935610f17f6be9
#
_entry.id   b2f71ad3b7042af1dc935610f17f6be9
#
_cell.length_a   1.000
_cell.length_b   1.000
_cell.length_c   1.000
_cell.angle_alpha   90.00
_cell.angle_beta   90.00
_cell.angle_gamma   90.00
#
_symmetry.space_group_name_H-M   'P 1'
#
loop_
_entity.id
_entity.type
_entity.pdbx_description
1 polymer ?
#
loop_
_entity_poly.entity_id
_entity_poly.type
_entity_poly.pdbx_seq_one_letter_code
_entity_poly.pdbx_strand_id
1 'polypeptide(L)'
;MFMVLFGTVVIAGIVGYISEKSGFTQLVLASSGGIDSAVVCKMACDAVGPTNVHAIRMPSIFSTSHSRDDALLLHQRLGCWDYEVEVEHQSVVNMLNTRFSQHRDDPANLVTAKLKAQAYAGVADENIQARIRDVYVMHFSNAYGAMPLSTGNKTESACGYYTHFDMNFSYAPIKDLYKYQVMEIARGAAEIPDNIWQKPPSAELAHGQIDEESLLSYAILDPIVRAYVEDYISTFARFDRWV
;
A
#
# COMPACT_ATOMS: atom_id res chain seq x y z
N MET A 1 21.85 -11.10 4.44
CA MET A 1 21.46 -12.07 3.39
C MET A 1 20.73 -13.29 3.96
N PHE A 2 21.28 -14.03 4.95
CA PHE A 2 20.59 -15.22 5.50
C PHE A 2 19.25 -14.90 6.20
N MET A 3 19.18 -13.83 7.01
CA MET A 3 17.94 -13.41 7.70
C MET A 3 16.83 -12.96 6.73
N VAL A 4 17.18 -12.30 5.65
CA VAL A 4 16.23 -11.83 4.63
C VAL A 4 15.61 -13.01 3.89
N LEU A 5 16.43 -13.95 3.42
CA LEU A 5 15.96 -15.17 2.75
C LEU A 5 15.06 -16.01 3.66
N PHE A 6 15.46 -16.17 4.93
CA PHE A 6 14.68 -16.89 5.93
C PHE A 6 13.33 -16.19 6.20
N GLY A 7 13.33 -14.86 6.36
CA GLY A 7 12.10 -14.08 6.54
C GLY A 7 11.13 -14.24 5.37
N THR A 8 11.62 -14.15 4.14
CA THR A 8 10.79 -14.31 2.93
C THR A 8 10.15 -15.70 2.86
N VAL A 9 10.92 -16.75 3.12
CA VAL A 9 10.42 -18.14 3.13
C VAL A 9 9.36 -18.34 4.22
N VAL A 10 9.58 -17.79 5.42
CA VAL A 10 8.61 -17.91 6.53
C VAL A 10 7.31 -17.19 6.19
N ILE A 11 7.38 -15.96 5.65
CA ILE A 11 6.17 -15.20 5.30
C ILE A 11 5.41 -15.88 4.16
N ALA A 12 6.10 -16.33 3.11
CA ALA A 12 5.47 -17.10 2.04
C ALA A 12 4.82 -18.38 2.57
N GLY A 13 5.46 -19.08 3.51
CA GLY A 13 4.89 -20.23 4.19
C GLY A 13 3.61 -19.91 4.98
N ILE A 14 3.57 -18.74 5.66
CA ILE A 14 2.38 -18.27 6.38
C ILE A 14 1.26 -17.93 5.38
N VAL A 15 1.56 -17.23 4.28
CA VAL A 15 0.57 -16.93 3.23
C VAL A 15 -0.03 -18.19 2.66
N GLY A 16 0.80 -19.19 2.33
CA GLY A 16 0.34 -20.50 1.85
C GLY A 16 -0.55 -21.23 2.87
N TYR A 17 -0.15 -21.24 4.14
CA TYR A 17 -0.94 -21.83 5.22
C TYR A 17 -2.31 -21.15 5.40
N ILE A 18 -2.36 -19.83 5.38
CA ILE A 18 -3.61 -19.07 5.51
C ILE A 18 -4.51 -19.33 4.30
N SER A 19 -3.96 -19.35 3.09
CA SER A 19 -4.68 -19.71 1.87
C SER A 19 -5.30 -21.10 1.98
N GLU A 20 -4.52 -22.10 2.38
CA GLU A 20 -5.00 -23.46 2.58
C GLU A 20 -6.12 -23.53 3.64
N LYS A 21 -5.96 -22.88 4.80
CA LYS A 21 -6.93 -22.92 5.90
C LYS A 21 -8.21 -22.15 5.62
N SER A 22 -8.13 -21.06 4.86
CA SER A 22 -9.30 -20.28 4.46
C SER A 22 -10.06 -20.89 3.28
N GLY A 23 -9.47 -21.85 2.57
CA GLY A 23 -10.01 -22.46 1.37
C GLY A 23 -9.86 -21.62 0.11
N PHE A 24 -9.18 -20.47 0.17
CA PHE A 24 -8.85 -19.69 -1.01
C PHE A 24 -7.66 -20.28 -1.74
N THR A 25 -7.83 -20.54 -3.02
CA THR A 25 -6.76 -21.02 -3.92
C THR A 25 -6.16 -19.90 -4.74
N GLN A 26 -6.84 -18.76 -4.81
CA GLN A 26 -6.42 -17.57 -5.58
C GLN A 26 -6.17 -16.40 -4.63
N LEU A 27 -5.16 -15.60 -4.93
CA LEU A 27 -4.82 -14.37 -4.20
C LEU A 27 -4.95 -13.16 -5.13
N VAL A 28 -5.36 -12.02 -4.59
CA VAL A 28 -5.42 -10.76 -5.32
C VAL A 28 -4.79 -9.62 -4.50
N LEU A 29 -4.10 -8.72 -5.18
CA LEU A 29 -3.53 -7.52 -4.55
C LEU A 29 -3.54 -6.32 -5.49
N ALA A 30 -3.53 -5.13 -4.89
CA ALA A 30 -3.22 -3.90 -5.59
C ALA A 30 -1.70 -3.80 -5.81
N SER A 31 -1.26 -3.59 -7.05
CA SER A 31 0.14 -3.45 -7.40
C SER A 31 0.42 -2.04 -7.92
N SER A 32 0.96 -1.19 -7.07
CA SER A 32 1.22 0.23 -7.37
C SER A 32 2.54 0.47 -8.12
N GLY A 33 3.41 -0.55 -8.23
CA GLY A 33 4.80 -0.37 -8.66
C GLY A 33 5.70 0.17 -7.54
N GLY A 34 5.18 0.31 -6.31
CA GLY A 34 5.97 0.59 -5.10
C GLY A 34 6.53 -0.68 -4.47
N ILE A 35 7.53 -0.49 -3.60
CA ILE A 35 8.30 -1.58 -3.01
C ILE A 35 7.46 -2.55 -2.16
N ASP A 36 6.49 -2.04 -1.41
CA ASP A 36 5.65 -2.85 -0.51
C ASP A 36 4.78 -3.82 -1.31
N SER A 37 4.07 -3.30 -2.31
CA SER A 37 3.24 -4.13 -3.20
C SER A 37 4.07 -5.14 -4.00
N ALA A 38 5.30 -4.77 -4.38
CA ALA A 38 6.21 -5.65 -5.10
C ALA A 38 6.65 -6.84 -4.23
N VAL A 39 7.01 -6.59 -2.98
CA VAL A 39 7.40 -7.63 -2.02
C VAL A 39 6.22 -8.55 -1.72
N VAL A 40 5.02 -8.01 -1.49
CA VAL A 40 3.81 -8.81 -1.27
C VAL A 40 3.47 -9.66 -2.48
N CYS A 41 3.57 -9.11 -3.70
CA CYS A 41 3.33 -9.85 -4.95
C CYS A 41 4.30 -11.04 -5.10
N LYS A 42 5.60 -10.81 -4.85
CA LYS A 42 6.63 -11.85 -4.87
C LYS A 42 6.34 -12.94 -3.83
N MET A 43 6.04 -12.57 -2.58
CA MET A 43 5.72 -13.52 -1.52
C MET A 43 4.45 -14.34 -1.83
N ALA A 44 3.44 -13.72 -2.42
CA ALA A 44 2.23 -14.40 -2.87
C ALA A 44 2.55 -15.46 -3.95
N CYS A 45 3.36 -15.08 -4.94
CA CYS A 45 3.79 -16.00 -6.00
C CYS A 45 4.61 -17.18 -5.46
N ASP A 46 5.48 -16.93 -4.48
CA ASP A 46 6.26 -18.00 -3.83
C ASP A 46 5.38 -18.93 -3.00
N ALA A 47 4.30 -18.41 -2.42
CA ALA A 47 3.42 -19.15 -1.53
C ALA A 47 2.47 -20.10 -2.26
N VAL A 48 1.80 -19.62 -3.31
CA VAL A 48 0.71 -20.36 -3.98
C VAL A 48 0.97 -20.62 -5.47
N GLY A 49 2.10 -20.17 -5.97
CA GLY A 49 2.44 -20.22 -7.39
C GLY A 49 1.86 -19.03 -8.19
N PRO A 50 2.59 -18.54 -9.20
CA PRO A 50 2.23 -17.29 -9.88
C PRO A 50 0.90 -17.36 -10.64
N THR A 51 0.50 -18.52 -11.13
CA THR A 51 -0.79 -18.71 -11.83
C THR A 51 -2.01 -18.55 -10.91
N ASN A 52 -1.80 -18.49 -9.61
CA ASN A 52 -2.82 -18.29 -8.58
C ASN A 52 -2.80 -16.88 -7.98
N VAL A 53 -2.01 -15.96 -8.55
CA VAL A 53 -1.86 -14.57 -8.06
C VAL A 53 -2.34 -13.59 -9.12
N HIS A 54 -3.23 -12.69 -8.72
CA HIS A 54 -3.82 -11.65 -9.55
C HIS A 54 -3.34 -10.28 -9.05
N ALA A 55 -2.50 -9.62 -9.82
CA ALA A 55 -1.96 -8.31 -9.52
C ALA A 55 -2.70 -7.24 -10.33
N ILE A 56 -3.35 -6.29 -9.65
CA ILE A 56 -4.15 -5.25 -10.29
C ILE A 56 -3.38 -3.91 -10.20
N ARG A 57 -2.97 -3.39 -11.35
CA ARG A 57 -2.44 -2.04 -11.49
C ARG A 57 -3.60 -1.07 -11.63
N MET A 58 -3.63 -0.05 -10.79
CA MET A 58 -4.72 0.93 -10.76
C MET A 58 -4.18 2.36 -10.90
N PRO A 59 -3.68 2.73 -12.09
CA PRO A 59 -3.16 4.07 -12.30
C PRO A 59 -4.26 5.12 -12.21
N SER A 60 -3.88 6.31 -11.74
CA SER A 60 -4.68 7.53 -11.84
C SER A 60 -3.93 8.57 -12.68
N ILE A 61 -4.50 9.75 -12.84
CA ILE A 61 -3.85 10.88 -13.52
C ILE A 61 -2.54 11.34 -12.85
N PHE A 62 -2.30 10.93 -11.59
CA PHE A 62 -1.08 11.25 -10.83
C PHE A 62 -0.01 10.16 -10.92
N SER A 63 -0.37 8.98 -11.42
CA SER A 63 0.56 7.85 -11.52
C SER A 63 1.61 8.10 -12.60
N THR A 64 2.87 7.89 -12.23
CA THR A 64 3.99 8.05 -13.16
C THR A 64 4.05 6.88 -14.16
N SER A 65 4.58 7.13 -15.37
CA SER A 65 4.85 6.05 -16.33
C SER A 65 5.80 5.01 -15.75
N HIS A 66 6.82 5.46 -14.99
CA HIS A 66 7.79 4.57 -14.34
C HIS A 66 7.13 3.56 -13.39
N SER A 67 6.19 3.99 -12.55
CA SER A 67 5.50 3.07 -11.63
C SER A 67 4.65 2.05 -12.37
N ARG A 68 4.01 2.45 -13.47
CA ARG A 68 3.22 1.55 -14.34
C ARG A 68 4.12 0.50 -15.01
N ASP A 69 5.25 0.94 -15.58
CA ASP A 69 6.19 0.09 -16.29
C ASP A 69 6.92 -0.86 -15.33
N ASP A 70 7.31 -0.37 -14.15
CA ASP A 70 7.96 -1.17 -13.11
C ASP A 70 7.04 -2.28 -12.59
N ALA A 71 5.76 -1.98 -12.35
CA ALA A 71 4.77 -2.98 -11.93
C ALA A 71 4.55 -4.04 -13.03
N LEU A 72 4.39 -3.61 -14.28
CA LEU A 72 4.23 -4.54 -15.40
C LEU A 72 5.46 -5.44 -15.56
N LEU A 73 6.67 -4.89 -15.48
CA LEU A 73 7.90 -5.67 -15.55
C LEU A 73 8.01 -6.69 -14.41
N LEU A 74 7.62 -6.30 -13.19
CA LEU A 74 7.56 -7.20 -12.04
C LEU A 74 6.62 -8.39 -12.32
N HIS A 75 5.40 -8.11 -12.80
CA HIS A 75 4.41 -9.17 -13.07
C HIS A 75 4.89 -10.14 -14.16
N GLN A 76 5.55 -9.62 -15.21
CA GLN A 76 6.16 -10.44 -16.25
C GLN A 76 7.27 -11.34 -15.71
N ARG A 77 8.14 -10.82 -14.84
CA ARG A 77 9.22 -11.60 -14.21
C ARG A 77 8.70 -12.67 -13.26
N LEU A 78 7.64 -12.36 -12.52
CA LEU A 78 6.99 -13.31 -11.62
C LEU A 78 6.12 -14.34 -12.35
N GLY A 79 5.59 -14.00 -13.54
CA GLY A 79 4.67 -14.83 -14.30
C GLY A 79 3.25 -14.87 -13.72
N CYS A 80 2.85 -13.86 -12.92
CA CYS A 80 1.51 -13.75 -12.37
C CYS A 80 0.54 -13.04 -13.34
N TRP A 81 -0.77 -13.09 -13.01
CA TRP A 81 -1.77 -12.38 -13.80
C TRP A 81 -1.66 -10.88 -13.59
N ASP A 82 -1.68 -10.13 -14.69
CA ASP A 82 -1.61 -8.67 -14.72
C ASP A 82 -2.90 -8.08 -15.24
N TYR A 83 -3.47 -7.13 -14.48
CA TYR A 83 -4.64 -6.35 -14.87
C TYR A 83 -4.33 -4.87 -14.74
N GLU A 84 -4.82 -4.06 -15.69
CA GLU A 84 -4.78 -2.61 -15.57
C GLU A 84 -6.19 -2.06 -15.54
N VAL A 85 -6.53 -1.31 -14.49
CA VAL A 85 -7.83 -0.67 -14.29
C VAL A 85 -7.59 0.79 -13.87
N GLU A 86 -7.93 1.73 -14.72
CA GLU A 86 -7.73 3.15 -14.44
C GLU A 86 -8.67 3.66 -13.35
N VAL A 87 -8.16 4.51 -12.46
CA VAL A 87 -8.93 5.12 -11.37
C VAL A 87 -9.48 6.48 -11.80
N GLU A 88 -10.75 6.52 -12.16
CA GLU A 88 -11.50 7.74 -12.48
C GLU A 88 -12.09 8.41 -11.23
N HIS A 89 -11.24 8.91 -10.34
CA HIS A 89 -11.68 9.46 -9.07
C HIS A 89 -12.46 10.79 -9.22
N GLN A 90 -12.19 11.58 -10.27
CA GLN A 90 -12.81 12.89 -10.44
C GLN A 90 -14.35 12.81 -10.57
N SER A 91 -14.85 11.77 -11.20
CA SER A 91 -16.30 11.52 -11.30
C SER A 91 -16.95 11.33 -9.93
N VAL A 92 -16.27 10.60 -9.03
CA VAL A 92 -16.74 10.37 -7.65
C VAL A 92 -16.67 11.68 -6.84
N VAL A 93 -15.56 12.41 -6.93
CA VAL A 93 -15.41 13.73 -6.29
C VAL A 93 -16.51 14.69 -6.71
N ASN A 94 -16.78 14.79 -8.02
CA ASN A 94 -17.83 15.66 -8.56
C ASN A 94 -19.22 15.24 -8.06
N MET A 95 -19.51 13.95 -8.02
CA MET A 95 -20.75 13.41 -7.49
C MET A 95 -20.92 13.79 -6.01
N LEU A 96 -19.91 13.57 -5.18
CA LEU A 96 -19.95 13.89 -3.75
C LEU A 96 -20.16 15.40 -3.52
N ASN A 97 -19.38 16.22 -4.22
CA ASN A 97 -19.49 17.68 -4.14
C ASN A 97 -20.90 18.17 -4.54
N THR A 98 -21.47 17.58 -5.59
CA THR A 98 -22.84 17.90 -6.03
C THR A 98 -23.85 17.52 -4.96
N ARG A 99 -23.75 16.31 -4.38
CA ARG A 99 -24.67 15.85 -3.34
C ARG A 99 -24.59 16.69 -2.08
N PHE A 100 -23.39 17.01 -1.60
CA PHE A 100 -23.21 17.88 -0.43
C PHE A 100 -23.63 19.32 -0.71
N SER A 101 -23.51 19.84 -1.93
CA SER A 101 -23.96 21.19 -2.29
C SER A 101 -25.47 21.35 -2.30
N GLN A 102 -26.23 20.27 -2.47
CA GLN A 102 -27.71 20.28 -2.40
C GLN A 102 -28.25 20.63 -1.00
N HIS A 103 -27.44 20.45 0.03
CA HIS A 103 -27.76 20.81 1.42
C HIS A 103 -27.10 22.13 1.85
N ARG A 104 -26.81 22.99 0.89
CA ARG A 104 -25.99 24.21 1.07
C ARG A 104 -26.66 25.26 1.97
N ASP A 105 -27.96 25.26 2.02
CA ASP A 105 -28.77 26.26 2.75
C ASP A 105 -29.06 25.84 4.20
N ASP A 106 -28.57 24.66 4.63
CA ASP A 106 -28.61 24.26 6.02
C ASP A 106 -27.48 24.95 6.81
N PRO A 107 -27.84 25.91 7.73
CA PRO A 107 -26.83 26.60 8.53
C PRO A 107 -26.02 25.68 9.46
N ALA A 108 -26.50 24.47 9.72
CA ALA A 108 -25.81 23.42 10.45
C ALA A 108 -24.81 22.64 9.57
N ASN A 109 -24.79 22.84 8.25
CA ASN A 109 -23.92 22.11 7.33
C ASN A 109 -22.49 22.68 7.28
N LEU A 110 -21.77 22.51 8.39
CA LEU A 110 -20.36 22.86 8.54
C LEU A 110 -19.44 22.12 7.53
N VAL A 111 -19.89 20.99 6.97
CA VAL A 111 -19.11 20.21 6.00
C VAL A 111 -18.97 20.99 4.69
N THR A 112 -20.05 21.57 4.17
CA THR A 112 -20.01 22.34 2.92
C THR A 112 -19.16 23.62 3.05
N ALA A 113 -19.20 24.27 4.20
CA ALA A 113 -18.39 25.46 4.47
C ALA A 113 -16.90 25.12 4.56
N LYS A 114 -16.55 23.97 5.15
CA LYS A 114 -15.16 23.49 5.27
C LYS A 114 -14.61 22.93 3.94
N LEU A 115 -15.42 22.26 3.14
CA LEU A 115 -15.02 21.80 1.79
C LEU A 115 -14.69 22.98 0.87
N LYS A 116 -15.29 24.16 1.10
CA LYS A 116 -14.96 25.38 0.36
C LYS A 116 -13.70 26.07 0.85
N ALA A 117 -13.28 25.84 2.09
CA ALA A 117 -12.08 26.39 2.64
C ALA A 117 -10.88 25.49 2.28
N GLN A 118 -10.51 25.46 1.03
CA GLN A 118 -9.35 24.88 0.31
C GLN A 118 -8.29 24.04 1.08
N ALA A 119 -8.23 24.13 2.40
CA ALA A 119 -7.18 23.50 3.21
C ALA A 119 -7.28 21.96 3.33
N TYR A 120 -8.42 21.37 3.01
CA TYR A 120 -8.64 19.92 3.13
C TYR A 120 -9.06 19.24 1.82
N ALA A 121 -9.27 19.99 0.74
CA ALA A 121 -9.74 19.44 -0.53
C ALA A 121 -8.76 18.41 -1.11
N GLY A 122 -7.44 18.69 -1.10
CA GLY A 122 -6.42 17.80 -1.62
C GLY A 122 -6.42 16.45 -0.93
N VAL A 123 -6.31 16.41 0.40
CA VAL A 123 -6.29 15.17 1.20
C VAL A 123 -7.60 14.38 1.08
N ALA A 124 -8.75 15.07 0.96
CA ALA A 124 -10.03 14.40 0.73
C ALA A 124 -10.05 13.67 -0.61
N ASP A 125 -9.54 14.30 -1.67
CA ASP A 125 -9.48 13.74 -3.03
C ASP A 125 -8.44 12.61 -3.12
N GLU A 126 -7.28 12.76 -2.47
CA GLU A 126 -6.29 11.70 -2.33
C GLU A 126 -6.89 10.44 -1.67
N ASN A 127 -7.60 10.63 -0.55
CA ASN A 127 -8.25 9.55 0.18
C ASN A 127 -9.38 8.88 -0.62
N ILE A 128 -10.06 9.59 -1.52
CA ILE A 128 -11.06 8.99 -2.41
C ILE A 128 -10.38 8.06 -3.41
N GLN A 129 -9.21 8.44 -3.98
CA GLN A 129 -8.49 7.57 -4.90
C GLN A 129 -8.07 6.25 -4.23
N ALA A 130 -7.57 6.33 -2.99
CA ALA A 130 -7.18 5.16 -2.21
C ALA A 130 -8.37 4.21 -2.01
N ARG A 131 -9.52 4.74 -1.58
CA ARG A 131 -10.74 3.94 -1.35
C ARG A 131 -11.34 3.36 -2.62
N ILE A 132 -11.26 4.04 -3.76
CA ILE A 132 -11.70 3.48 -5.05
C ILE A 132 -10.88 2.24 -5.41
N ARG A 133 -9.55 2.27 -5.19
CA ARG A 133 -8.69 1.10 -5.40
C ARG A 133 -9.12 -0.08 -4.53
N ASP A 134 -9.49 0.18 -3.29
CA ASP A 134 -10.05 -0.84 -2.40
C ASP A 134 -11.33 -1.47 -2.96
N VAL A 135 -12.26 -0.64 -3.44
CA VAL A 135 -13.51 -1.13 -4.07
C VAL A 135 -13.22 -2.05 -5.25
N TYR A 136 -12.25 -1.73 -6.10
CA TYR A 136 -11.89 -2.56 -7.26
C TYR A 136 -11.31 -3.91 -6.82
N VAL A 137 -10.38 -3.92 -5.87
CA VAL A 137 -9.79 -5.17 -5.35
C VAL A 137 -10.85 -6.02 -4.67
N MET A 138 -11.72 -5.43 -3.86
CA MET A 138 -12.79 -6.17 -3.18
C MET A 138 -13.85 -6.68 -4.13
N HIS A 139 -14.19 -5.94 -5.19
CA HIS A 139 -15.09 -6.41 -6.23
C HIS A 139 -14.50 -7.63 -6.96
N PHE A 140 -13.20 -7.56 -7.33
CA PHE A 140 -12.49 -8.68 -7.93
C PHE A 140 -12.47 -9.90 -6.98
N SER A 141 -12.10 -9.68 -5.72
CA SER A 141 -12.08 -10.71 -4.69
C SER A 141 -13.41 -11.46 -4.61
N ASN A 142 -14.52 -10.74 -4.54
CA ASN A 142 -15.85 -11.32 -4.43
C ASN A 142 -16.31 -12.03 -5.72
N ALA A 143 -15.95 -11.49 -6.89
CA ALA A 143 -16.35 -12.05 -8.17
C ALA A 143 -15.58 -13.33 -8.54
N TYR A 144 -14.30 -13.39 -8.19
CA TYR A 144 -13.41 -14.49 -8.58
C TYR A 144 -13.06 -15.45 -7.44
N GLY A 145 -13.50 -15.17 -6.22
CA GLY A 145 -13.17 -16.00 -5.05
C GLY A 145 -11.68 -15.94 -4.68
N ALA A 146 -11.03 -14.80 -4.88
CA ALA A 146 -9.63 -14.60 -4.57
C ALA A 146 -9.46 -13.90 -3.21
N MET A 147 -8.54 -14.36 -2.36
CA MET A 147 -8.26 -13.72 -1.06
C MET A 147 -7.46 -12.43 -1.28
N PRO A 148 -7.95 -11.26 -0.83
CA PRO A 148 -7.24 -10.01 -1.00
C PRO A 148 -6.11 -9.88 0.02
N LEU A 149 -4.92 -9.43 -0.44
CA LEU A 149 -3.74 -9.18 0.38
C LEU A 149 -3.52 -7.68 0.56
N SER A 150 -3.29 -7.27 1.81
CA SER A 150 -2.89 -5.90 2.14
C SER A 150 -1.37 -5.71 1.97
N THR A 151 -0.97 -4.54 1.53
CA THR A 151 0.44 -4.19 1.27
C THR A 151 1.02 -3.21 2.29
N GLY A 152 0.27 -2.85 3.35
CA GLY A 152 0.72 -1.95 4.40
C GLY A 152 1.78 -2.59 5.30
N ASN A 153 2.82 -1.82 5.65
CA ASN A 153 3.93 -2.26 6.50
C ASN A 153 3.79 -1.74 7.95
N LYS A 154 4.71 -2.17 8.83
CA LYS A 154 4.69 -1.82 10.26
C LYS A 154 4.96 -0.33 10.51
N THR A 155 5.88 0.28 9.77
CA THR A 155 6.23 1.69 9.92
C THR A 155 5.05 2.59 9.59
N GLU A 156 4.41 2.38 8.43
CA GLU A 156 3.21 3.10 8.02
C GLU A 156 2.09 2.97 9.06
N SER A 157 1.87 1.76 9.56
CA SER A 157 0.84 1.49 10.56
C SER A 157 1.11 2.18 11.89
N ALA A 158 2.36 2.18 12.35
CA ALA A 158 2.75 2.81 13.61
C ALA A 158 2.69 4.34 13.55
N CYS A 159 2.94 4.93 12.37
CA CYS A 159 2.88 6.36 12.13
C CYS A 159 1.46 6.86 11.79
N GLY A 160 0.50 5.97 11.57
CA GLY A 160 -0.82 6.33 11.06
C GLY A 160 -0.79 6.83 9.61
N TYR A 161 0.27 6.49 8.87
CA TYR A 161 0.45 6.91 7.47
C TYR A 161 -0.27 5.94 6.52
N TYR A 162 -1.58 5.99 6.57
CA TYR A 162 -2.48 5.22 5.70
C TYR A 162 -3.86 5.87 5.68
N THR A 163 -4.64 5.58 4.65
CA THR A 163 -6.03 6.00 4.57
C THR A 163 -6.93 5.01 5.31
N HIS A 164 -7.80 5.50 6.19
CA HIS A 164 -8.80 4.65 6.83
C HIS A 164 -9.80 4.11 5.78
N PHE A 165 -10.22 2.86 5.94
CA PHE A 165 -11.08 2.13 5.00
C PHE A 165 -10.47 2.02 3.60
N ASP A 166 -9.16 1.79 3.56
CA ASP A 166 -8.39 1.51 2.37
C ASP A 166 -7.47 0.32 2.64
N MET A 167 -7.44 -0.64 1.73
CA MET A 167 -6.50 -1.77 1.65
C MET A 167 -6.30 -2.57 2.97
N ASN A 168 -7.22 -2.49 3.92
CA ASN A 168 -7.23 -3.33 5.12
C ASN A 168 -7.97 -4.64 4.85
N PHE A 169 -7.34 -5.49 4.08
CA PHE A 169 -7.89 -6.76 3.64
C PHE A 169 -7.71 -7.91 4.64
N SER A 170 -8.06 -9.11 4.19
CA SER A 170 -8.09 -10.32 5.01
C SER A 170 -6.75 -10.69 5.62
N TYR A 171 -5.65 -10.45 4.89
CA TYR A 171 -4.30 -10.73 5.36
C TYR A 171 -3.28 -9.70 4.87
N ALA A 172 -2.36 -9.34 5.75
CA ALA A 172 -1.31 -8.36 5.50
C ALA A 172 0.08 -8.99 5.74
N PRO A 173 0.72 -9.56 4.71
CA PRO A 173 1.94 -10.35 4.85
C PRO A 173 3.12 -9.60 5.45
N ILE A 174 3.21 -8.30 5.21
CA ILE A 174 4.33 -7.44 5.66
C ILE A 174 3.97 -6.49 6.81
N LYS A 175 2.80 -6.72 7.48
CA LYS A 175 2.30 -5.81 8.54
C LYS A 175 3.24 -5.74 9.75
N ASP A 176 4.05 -6.76 9.99
CA ASP A 176 5.04 -6.82 11.07
C ASP A 176 6.45 -6.41 10.62
N LEU A 177 6.64 -6.03 9.36
CA LEU A 177 7.93 -5.61 8.83
C LEU A 177 8.07 -4.09 8.84
N TYR A 178 9.19 -3.60 9.33
CA TYR A 178 9.59 -2.20 9.15
C TYR A 178 10.01 -1.94 7.70
N LYS A 179 9.94 -0.69 7.27
CA LYS A 179 10.28 -0.32 5.88
C LYS A 179 11.67 -0.75 5.46
N TYR A 180 12.68 -0.64 6.35
CA TYR A 180 14.03 -1.11 6.06
C TYR A 180 14.09 -2.62 5.78
N GLN A 181 13.28 -3.43 6.48
CA GLN A 181 13.21 -4.88 6.26
C GLN A 181 12.56 -5.20 4.91
N VAL A 182 11.52 -4.47 4.53
CA VAL A 182 10.90 -4.58 3.20
C VAL A 182 11.93 -4.24 2.11
N MET A 183 12.73 -3.18 2.30
CA MET A 183 13.81 -2.81 1.38
C MET A 183 14.88 -3.89 1.26
N GLU A 184 15.27 -4.52 2.37
CA GLU A 184 16.25 -5.62 2.35
C GLU A 184 15.73 -6.83 1.58
N ILE A 185 14.44 -7.19 1.76
CA ILE A 185 13.80 -8.27 1.03
C ILE A 185 13.77 -7.96 -0.47
N ALA A 186 13.35 -6.76 -0.85
CA ALA A 186 13.29 -6.36 -2.25
C ALA A 186 14.67 -6.42 -2.95
N ARG A 187 15.71 -5.94 -2.28
CA ARG A 187 17.10 -6.01 -2.79
C ARG A 187 17.62 -7.44 -2.94
N GLY A 188 17.12 -8.36 -2.14
CA GLY A 188 17.51 -9.78 -2.17
C GLY A 188 16.75 -10.62 -3.19
N ALA A 189 15.69 -10.11 -3.79
CA ALA A 189 14.82 -10.80 -4.72
C ALA A 189 15.12 -10.40 -6.17
N ALA A 190 15.71 -11.30 -6.95
CA ALA A 190 16.16 -11.02 -8.33
C ALA A 190 15.00 -10.69 -9.29
N GLU A 191 13.79 -11.13 -8.99
CA GLU A 191 12.59 -10.86 -9.78
C GLU A 191 12.07 -9.43 -9.60
N ILE A 192 12.38 -8.77 -8.47
CA ILE A 192 11.96 -7.39 -8.22
C ILE A 192 12.91 -6.46 -8.99
N PRO A 193 12.41 -5.65 -9.95
CA PRO A 193 13.23 -4.70 -10.68
C PRO A 193 13.94 -3.70 -9.75
N ASP A 194 15.21 -3.38 -10.05
CA ASP A 194 16.00 -2.47 -9.24
C ASP A 194 15.36 -1.09 -9.08
N ASN A 195 14.70 -0.59 -10.11
CA ASN A 195 13.99 0.70 -10.08
C ASN A 195 12.96 0.79 -8.96
N ILE A 196 12.32 -0.33 -8.59
CA ILE A 196 11.28 -0.37 -7.55
C ILE A 196 11.83 -0.01 -6.17
N TRP A 197 13.03 -0.48 -5.83
CA TRP A 197 13.62 -0.21 -4.52
C TRP A 197 14.65 0.92 -4.51
N GLN A 198 15.06 1.42 -5.69
CA GLN A 198 15.96 2.58 -5.80
C GLN A 198 15.22 3.93 -5.80
N LYS A 199 13.96 3.95 -6.26
CA LYS A 199 13.17 5.19 -6.26
C LYS A 199 12.69 5.56 -4.86
N PRO A 200 12.53 6.86 -4.55
CA PRO A 200 11.91 7.31 -3.32
C PRO A 200 10.49 6.74 -3.16
N PRO A 201 10.10 6.27 -1.96
CA PRO A 201 8.74 5.85 -1.68
C PRO A 201 7.74 6.99 -1.90
N SER A 202 6.59 6.67 -2.51
CA SER A 202 5.51 7.62 -2.79
C SER A 202 4.17 6.89 -2.90
N ALA A 203 3.11 7.50 -2.39
CA ALA A 203 1.74 7.02 -2.56
C ALA A 203 1.15 7.40 -3.94
N GLU A 204 1.77 8.33 -4.69
CA GLU A 204 1.32 8.82 -6.01
C GLU A 204 -0.17 9.23 -6.06
N LEU A 205 -0.66 9.88 -4.99
CA LEU A 205 -2.02 10.41 -4.91
C LEU A 205 -2.11 11.88 -5.30
N ALA A 206 -0.96 12.55 -5.41
CA ALA A 206 -0.79 13.93 -5.85
C ALA A 206 0.45 14.08 -6.75
N HIS A 207 0.53 15.19 -7.48
CA HIS A 207 1.67 15.48 -8.36
C HIS A 207 2.97 15.62 -7.56
N GLY A 208 3.97 14.79 -7.90
CA GLY A 208 5.32 14.88 -7.30
C GLY A 208 5.40 14.49 -5.83
N GLN A 209 4.38 13.81 -5.28
CA GLN A 209 4.33 13.40 -3.89
C GLN A 209 5.49 12.46 -3.55
N ILE A 210 6.14 12.71 -2.41
CA ILE A 210 7.18 11.86 -1.81
C ILE A 210 6.83 11.67 -0.33
N ASP A 211 6.93 10.44 0.19
CA ASP A 211 6.57 10.12 1.58
C ASP A 211 7.40 10.94 2.58
N GLU A 212 8.69 11.17 2.28
CA GLU A 212 9.60 11.93 3.15
C GLU A 212 9.27 13.42 3.28
N GLU A 213 8.35 13.96 2.46
CA GLU A 213 7.81 15.31 2.66
C GLU A 213 6.81 15.38 3.82
N SER A 214 6.17 14.25 4.12
CA SER A 214 5.18 14.13 5.20
C SER A 214 5.72 13.38 6.41
N LEU A 215 6.75 12.55 6.22
CA LEU A 215 7.41 11.73 7.23
C LEU A 215 8.90 12.08 7.30
N LEU A 216 9.56 11.67 8.37
CA LEU A 216 11.03 11.60 8.40
C LEU A 216 11.51 10.52 7.43
N SER A 217 12.77 10.62 6.97
CA SER A 217 13.34 9.54 6.18
C SER A 217 13.25 8.20 6.93
N TYR A 218 12.94 7.13 6.23
CA TYR A 218 12.76 5.82 6.85
C TYR A 218 13.99 5.31 7.59
N ALA A 219 15.19 5.75 7.19
CA ALA A 219 16.44 5.44 7.89
C ALA A 219 16.48 6.01 9.33
N ILE A 220 15.79 7.13 9.56
CA ILE A 220 15.65 7.76 10.87
C ILE A 220 14.37 7.27 11.57
N LEU A 221 13.29 7.16 10.82
CA LEU A 221 11.96 6.85 11.36
C LEU A 221 11.88 5.44 11.92
N ASP A 222 12.37 4.43 11.20
CA ASP A 222 12.26 3.03 11.60
C ASP A 222 12.93 2.71 12.96
N PRO A 223 14.17 3.19 13.24
CA PRO A 223 14.76 3.04 14.58
C PRO A 223 13.93 3.69 15.69
N ILE A 224 13.36 4.85 15.43
CA ILE A 224 12.52 5.56 16.41
C ILE A 224 11.24 4.78 16.69
N VAL A 225 10.53 4.37 15.63
CA VAL A 225 9.30 3.60 15.74
C VAL A 225 9.57 2.27 16.44
N ARG A 226 10.66 1.58 16.10
CA ARG A 226 11.05 0.33 16.75
C ARG A 226 11.29 0.51 18.23
N ALA A 227 12.09 1.51 18.61
CA ALA A 227 12.38 1.80 20.00
C ALA A 227 11.11 2.14 20.80
N TYR A 228 10.15 2.82 20.19
CA TYR A 228 8.88 3.15 20.83
C TYR A 228 7.97 1.90 20.96
N VAL A 229 7.83 1.13 19.89
CA VAL A 229 6.86 0.01 19.82
C VAL A 229 7.38 -1.24 20.52
N GLU A 230 8.66 -1.59 20.35
CA GLU A 230 9.23 -2.85 20.85
C GLU A 230 9.99 -2.68 22.17
N ASP A 231 10.74 -1.58 22.32
CA ASP A 231 11.58 -1.35 23.49
C ASP A 231 10.88 -0.48 24.56
N TYR A 232 9.63 -0.04 24.28
CA TYR A 232 8.82 0.81 25.17
C TYR A 232 9.54 2.12 25.60
N ILE A 233 10.37 2.68 24.73
CA ILE A 233 11.10 3.91 24.98
C ILE A 233 10.21 5.11 24.65
N SER A 234 9.61 5.73 25.67
CA SER A 234 8.61 6.81 25.50
C SER A 234 9.16 8.22 25.68
N THR A 235 10.48 8.40 25.98
CA THR A 235 11.08 9.71 26.23
C THR A 235 12.29 9.97 25.36
N PHE A 236 12.36 11.16 24.75
CA PHE A 236 13.50 11.64 23.94
C PHE A 236 14.87 11.46 24.61
N ALA A 237 14.95 11.60 25.92
CA ALA A 237 16.20 11.47 26.70
C ALA A 237 16.83 10.06 26.64
N ARG A 238 16.14 9.05 26.11
CA ARG A 238 16.67 7.69 25.94
C ARG A 238 17.13 7.40 24.51
N PHE A 239 16.78 8.24 23.53
CA PHE A 239 17.19 8.07 22.14
C PHE A 239 18.68 8.34 21.89
N ASP A 240 19.31 9.23 22.68
CA ASP A 240 20.74 9.59 22.54
C ASP A 240 21.72 8.41 22.71
N ARG A 241 21.23 7.23 23.10
CA ARG A 241 22.08 6.03 23.27
C ARG A 241 22.06 5.08 22.08
N TRP A 242 21.25 5.36 21.04
CA TRP A 242 21.01 4.44 19.93
C TRP A 242 21.32 5.01 18.54
N VAL A 243 21.75 6.27 18.46
CA VAL A 243 22.16 6.96 17.22
C VAL A 243 23.67 7.08 17.14
#